data_070b89b14f087b3445dac5a58abb921e
#
_entry.id   070b89b14f087b3445dac5a58abb921e
#
_cell.length_a   1.000
_cell.length_b   1.000
_cell.length_c   1.000
_cell.angle_alpha   90.00
_cell.angle_beta   90.00
_cell.angle_gamma   90.00
#
_symmetry.space_group_name_H-M   'P 1'
#
loop_
_entity.id
_entity.type
_entity.pdbx_description
1 polymer ?
#
loop_
_entity_poly.entity_id
_entity_poly.type
_entity_poly.pdbx_seq_one_letter_code
_entity_poly.pdbx_strand_id
1 'polypeptide(L)'
;MSGAVKSLKISLQFNRENIAARNLLGLLYYGIGEVAEALVEWIISKNLRPRDNIADYYIKKVQASANELETINQAVKKYNQCLGYCRQNGEDLAIIQLKQVITSHPSFLKAHQLLALLYLHTEQYSRARQILRIARRLDTANEITLRYMHELTVRRGKSRRAGKKKKEDAVEYSMGNETIIQPRHSAVKEMASHLAE
;
A
#
# COMPACT_ATOMS: atom_id res chain seq x y z
N MET A 1 -14.85 -7.96 -0.83
CA MET A 1 -15.11 -7.39 -2.17
C MET A 1 -14.28 -8.08 -3.26
N SER A 2 -12.97 -8.26 -3.12
CA SER A 2 -12.09 -8.87 -4.15
C SER A 2 -12.56 -10.22 -4.69
N GLY A 3 -13.06 -11.13 -3.85
CA GLY A 3 -13.61 -12.40 -4.31
C GLY A 3 -14.81 -12.24 -5.24
N ALA A 4 -15.72 -11.32 -4.89
CA ALA A 4 -16.89 -11.02 -5.73
C ALA A 4 -16.47 -10.37 -7.06
N VAL A 5 -15.48 -9.46 -7.05
CA VAL A 5 -14.91 -8.87 -8.28
C VAL A 5 -14.36 -9.96 -9.19
N LYS A 6 -13.59 -10.91 -8.63
CA LYS A 6 -13.03 -12.04 -9.40
C LYS A 6 -14.14 -12.91 -10.02
N SER A 7 -15.15 -13.27 -9.24
CA SER A 7 -16.28 -14.08 -9.73
C SER A 7 -17.08 -13.37 -10.83
N LEU A 8 -17.35 -12.07 -10.67
CA LEU A 8 -18.06 -11.28 -11.68
C LEU A 8 -17.25 -11.12 -12.96
N LYS A 9 -15.95 -10.93 -12.87
CA LYS A 9 -15.07 -10.91 -14.06
C LYS A 9 -15.12 -12.24 -14.81
N ILE A 10 -15.08 -13.36 -14.10
CA ILE A 10 -15.23 -14.70 -14.72
C ILE A 10 -16.60 -14.81 -15.37
N SER A 11 -17.69 -14.43 -14.69
CA SER A 11 -19.04 -14.41 -15.26
C SER A 11 -19.11 -13.60 -16.56
N LEU A 12 -18.46 -12.44 -16.60
CA LEU A 12 -18.42 -11.58 -17.79
C LEU A 12 -17.53 -12.12 -18.92
N GLN A 13 -16.65 -13.09 -18.67
CA GLN A 13 -15.96 -13.82 -19.74
C GLN A 13 -16.91 -14.74 -20.50
N PHE A 14 -17.86 -15.36 -19.79
CA PHE A 14 -18.88 -16.24 -20.39
C PHE A 14 -20.03 -15.45 -21.03
N ASN A 15 -20.45 -14.34 -20.40
CA ASN A 15 -21.52 -13.50 -20.91
C ASN A 15 -21.17 -12.01 -20.72
N ARG A 16 -20.59 -11.42 -21.77
CA ARG A 16 -20.16 -10.01 -21.78
C ARG A 16 -21.32 -9.02 -21.72
N GLU A 17 -22.54 -9.44 -22.04
CA GLU A 17 -23.75 -8.62 -22.07
C GLU A 17 -24.54 -8.69 -20.77
N ASN A 18 -24.04 -9.38 -19.75
CA ASN A 18 -24.72 -9.49 -18.45
C ASN A 18 -24.69 -8.13 -17.73
N ILE A 19 -25.79 -7.38 -17.89
CA ILE A 19 -25.98 -6.04 -17.34
C ILE A 19 -25.92 -6.05 -15.81
N ALA A 20 -26.53 -7.07 -15.19
CA ALA A 20 -26.54 -7.18 -13.73
C ALA A 20 -25.12 -7.37 -13.17
N ALA A 21 -24.33 -8.24 -13.81
CA ALA A 21 -22.93 -8.47 -13.42
C ALA A 21 -22.08 -7.21 -13.61
N ARG A 22 -22.26 -6.44 -14.70
CA ARG A 22 -21.55 -5.18 -14.93
C ARG A 22 -21.91 -4.12 -13.91
N ASN A 23 -23.21 -3.96 -13.63
CA ASN A 23 -23.68 -2.99 -12.64
C ASN A 23 -23.12 -3.29 -11.24
N LEU A 24 -23.14 -4.57 -10.86
CA LEU A 24 -22.60 -5.01 -9.57
C LEU A 24 -21.06 -4.85 -9.52
N LEU A 25 -20.36 -5.17 -10.60
CA LEU A 25 -18.92 -4.98 -10.70
C LEU A 25 -18.55 -3.49 -10.55
N GLY A 26 -19.29 -2.61 -11.22
CA GLY A 26 -19.13 -1.16 -11.06
C GLY A 26 -19.32 -0.70 -9.61
N LEU A 27 -20.33 -1.21 -8.91
CA LEU A 27 -20.56 -0.91 -7.49
C LEU A 27 -19.39 -1.37 -6.60
N LEU A 28 -18.85 -2.56 -6.86
CA LEU A 28 -17.72 -3.08 -6.09
C LEU A 28 -16.45 -2.24 -6.33
N TYR A 29 -16.17 -1.84 -7.57
CA TYR A 29 -15.06 -0.94 -7.89
C TYR A 29 -15.22 0.41 -7.22
N TYR A 30 -16.42 0.99 -7.27
CA TYR A 30 -16.71 2.26 -6.59
C TYR A 30 -16.47 2.16 -5.07
N GLY A 31 -16.90 1.05 -4.45
CA GLY A 31 -16.72 0.81 -3.02
C GLY A 31 -15.27 0.70 -2.56
N ILE A 32 -14.35 0.29 -3.43
CA ILE A 32 -12.90 0.21 -3.14
C ILE A 32 -12.12 1.41 -3.69
N GLY A 33 -12.83 2.45 -4.16
CA GLY A 33 -12.23 3.69 -4.66
C GLY A 33 -11.66 3.61 -6.08
N GLU A 34 -11.97 2.54 -6.83
CA GLU A 34 -11.59 2.38 -8.23
C GLU A 34 -12.68 2.98 -9.15
N VAL A 35 -12.86 4.31 -9.06
CA VAL A 35 -14.00 4.98 -9.69
C VAL A 35 -13.92 4.98 -11.21
N ALA A 36 -12.73 5.02 -11.78
CA ALA A 36 -12.55 4.94 -13.24
C ALA A 36 -13.03 3.59 -13.77
N GLU A 37 -12.65 2.50 -13.12
CA GLU A 37 -13.08 1.14 -13.45
C GLU A 37 -14.60 0.98 -13.25
N ALA A 38 -15.15 1.58 -12.21
CA ALA A 38 -16.60 1.59 -11.99
C ALA A 38 -17.36 2.27 -13.12
N LEU A 39 -16.89 3.45 -13.56
CA LEU A 39 -17.49 4.17 -14.68
C LEU A 39 -17.43 3.38 -15.99
N VAL A 40 -16.32 2.70 -16.27
CA VAL A 40 -16.18 1.85 -17.46
C VAL A 40 -17.27 0.78 -17.48
N GLU A 41 -17.47 0.04 -16.38
CA GLU A 41 -18.48 -1.01 -16.32
C GLU A 41 -19.90 -0.46 -16.45
N TRP A 42 -20.21 0.68 -15.82
CA TRP A 42 -21.52 1.32 -15.92
C TRP A 42 -21.77 1.90 -17.30
N ILE A 43 -20.79 2.50 -17.98
CA ILE A 43 -20.92 3.01 -19.34
C ILE A 43 -21.20 1.86 -20.31
N ILE A 44 -20.46 0.75 -20.19
CA ILE A 44 -20.74 -0.44 -21.03
C ILE A 44 -22.14 -0.97 -20.74
N SER A 45 -22.53 -1.08 -19.48
CA SER A 45 -23.88 -1.52 -19.09
C SER A 45 -24.96 -0.62 -19.67
N LYS A 46 -24.77 0.71 -19.62
CA LYS A 46 -25.71 1.68 -20.18
C LYS A 46 -25.80 1.59 -21.71
N ASN A 47 -24.69 1.35 -22.40
CA ASN A 47 -24.69 1.17 -23.84
C ASN A 47 -25.44 -0.10 -24.28
N LEU A 48 -25.31 -1.18 -23.47
CA LEU A 48 -26.06 -2.43 -23.72
C LEU A 48 -27.56 -2.28 -23.43
N ARG A 49 -27.93 -1.51 -22.39
CA ARG A 49 -29.30 -1.24 -21.98
C ARG A 49 -29.49 0.24 -21.63
N PRO A 50 -29.89 1.07 -22.63
CA PRO A 50 -29.99 2.53 -22.44
C PRO A 50 -31.11 3.00 -21.51
N ARG A 51 -32.19 2.19 -21.32
CA ARG A 51 -33.36 2.52 -20.52
C ARG A 51 -33.46 1.60 -19.29
N ASP A 52 -34.03 2.09 -18.20
CA ASP A 52 -34.28 1.34 -16.97
C ASP A 52 -33.00 0.63 -16.44
N ASN A 53 -31.90 1.35 -16.45
CA ASN A 53 -30.62 0.84 -16.02
C ASN A 53 -30.07 1.67 -14.85
N ILE A 54 -29.80 0.98 -13.73
CA ILE A 54 -29.26 1.61 -12.52
C ILE A 54 -27.89 2.26 -12.74
N ALA A 55 -27.15 1.84 -13.75
CA ALA A 55 -25.89 2.45 -14.16
C ALA A 55 -26.04 3.96 -14.43
N ASP A 56 -27.18 4.38 -15.01
CA ASP A 56 -27.44 5.79 -15.31
C ASP A 56 -27.45 6.66 -14.03
N TYR A 57 -28.03 6.15 -12.97
CA TYR A 57 -28.02 6.82 -11.67
C TYR A 57 -26.59 7.03 -11.13
N TYR A 58 -25.77 5.99 -11.16
CA TYR A 58 -24.41 6.07 -10.62
C TYR A 58 -23.48 6.92 -11.51
N ILE A 59 -23.60 6.83 -12.84
CA ILE A 59 -22.89 7.70 -13.77
C ILE A 59 -23.22 9.17 -13.46
N LYS A 60 -24.51 9.51 -13.39
CA LYS A 60 -24.93 10.87 -13.08
C LYS A 60 -24.46 11.33 -11.71
N LYS A 61 -24.51 10.46 -10.71
CA LYS A 61 -24.03 10.76 -9.36
C LYS A 61 -22.54 11.12 -9.35
N VAL A 62 -21.71 10.37 -10.05
CA VAL A 62 -20.26 10.64 -10.16
C VAL A 62 -20.02 11.90 -11.00
N GLN A 63 -20.80 12.14 -12.06
CA GLN A 63 -20.66 13.31 -12.93
C GLN A 63 -21.22 14.60 -12.34
N ALA A 64 -22.19 14.53 -11.44
CA ALA A 64 -22.81 15.69 -10.82
C ALA A 64 -21.82 16.55 -10.03
N SER A 65 -20.69 15.96 -9.62
CA SER A 65 -19.62 16.66 -8.95
C SER A 65 -18.41 16.76 -9.89
N ALA A 66 -18.36 17.79 -10.73
CA ALA A 66 -17.22 18.02 -11.64
C ALA A 66 -15.89 18.08 -10.87
N ASN A 67 -15.90 18.65 -9.66
CA ASN A 67 -14.74 18.68 -8.78
C ASN A 67 -14.34 17.29 -8.29
N GLU A 68 -15.29 16.37 -8.06
CA GLU A 68 -15.03 15.02 -7.62
C GLU A 68 -14.31 14.20 -8.69
N LEU A 69 -14.76 14.28 -9.96
CA LEU A 69 -14.08 13.64 -11.08
C LEU A 69 -12.64 14.13 -11.26
N GLU A 70 -12.45 15.45 -11.17
CA GLU A 70 -11.12 16.04 -11.30
C GLU A 70 -10.21 15.59 -10.16
N THR A 71 -10.70 15.58 -8.92
CA THR A 71 -9.92 15.10 -7.76
C THR A 71 -9.58 13.62 -7.88
N ILE A 72 -10.50 12.78 -8.38
CA ILE A 72 -10.25 11.36 -8.65
C ILE A 72 -9.17 11.19 -9.72
N ASN A 73 -9.27 11.93 -10.84
CA ASN A 73 -8.28 11.90 -11.90
C ASN A 73 -6.88 12.31 -11.38
N GLN A 74 -6.81 13.36 -10.56
CA GLN A 74 -5.58 13.79 -9.93
C GLN A 74 -5.02 12.72 -8.97
N ALA A 75 -5.87 12.06 -8.20
CA ALA A 75 -5.46 10.97 -7.31
C ALA A 75 -4.88 9.78 -8.10
N VAL A 76 -5.51 9.40 -9.21
CA VAL A 76 -5.01 8.33 -10.10
C VAL A 76 -3.68 8.74 -10.75
N LYS A 77 -3.56 9.97 -11.25
CA LYS A 77 -2.30 10.49 -11.81
C LYS A 77 -1.17 10.46 -10.77
N LYS A 78 -1.42 10.96 -9.55
CA LYS A 78 -0.45 10.92 -8.44
C LYS A 78 -0.08 9.48 -8.06
N TYR A 79 -1.05 8.58 -8.00
CA TYR A 79 -0.77 7.16 -7.74
C TYR A 79 0.16 6.56 -8.81
N ASN A 80 -0.10 6.82 -10.10
CA ASN A 80 0.74 6.35 -11.19
C ASN A 80 2.16 6.97 -11.16
N GLN A 81 2.28 8.24 -10.76
CA GLN A 81 3.59 8.89 -10.51
C GLN A 81 4.34 8.20 -9.37
N CYS A 82 3.64 7.81 -8.28
CA CYS A 82 4.24 7.07 -7.18
C CYS A 82 4.81 5.72 -7.64
N LEU A 83 4.14 5.01 -8.55
CA LEU A 83 4.69 3.79 -9.17
C LEU A 83 5.98 4.09 -9.95
N GLY A 84 6.05 5.24 -10.62
CA GLY A 84 7.26 5.71 -11.30
C GLY A 84 8.41 5.98 -10.31
N TYR A 85 8.14 6.67 -9.20
CA TYR A 85 9.15 6.90 -8.14
C TYR A 85 9.66 5.59 -7.53
N CYS A 86 8.78 4.61 -7.29
CA CYS A 86 9.21 3.30 -6.79
C CYS A 86 10.20 2.59 -7.73
N ARG A 87 10.09 2.80 -9.04
CA ARG A 87 11.03 2.24 -10.03
C ARG A 87 12.38 2.96 -10.05
N GLN A 88 12.45 4.19 -9.51
CA GLN A 88 13.62 5.06 -9.51
C GLN A 88 14.25 5.17 -8.11
N ASN A 89 13.93 4.28 -7.19
CA ASN A 89 14.34 4.30 -5.78
C ASN A 89 13.97 5.61 -5.05
N GLY A 90 12.85 6.22 -5.45
CA GLY A 90 12.29 7.44 -4.87
C GLY A 90 11.17 7.16 -3.85
N GLU A 91 11.38 6.19 -2.96
CA GLU A 91 10.37 5.73 -2.00
C GLU A 91 9.83 6.84 -1.09
N ASP A 92 10.69 7.75 -0.66
CA ASP A 92 10.30 8.86 0.23
C ASP A 92 9.30 9.80 -0.45
N LEU A 93 9.55 10.14 -1.72
CA LEU A 93 8.63 10.95 -2.52
C LEU A 93 7.31 10.22 -2.76
N ALA A 94 7.37 8.94 -3.06
CA ALA A 94 6.18 8.11 -3.21
C ALA A 94 5.36 8.05 -1.91
N ILE A 95 6.00 7.89 -0.75
CA ILE A 95 5.34 7.90 0.56
C ILE A 95 4.64 9.22 0.83
N ILE A 96 5.29 10.36 0.55
CA ILE A 96 4.72 11.70 0.76
C ILE A 96 3.47 11.88 -0.11
N GLN A 97 3.56 11.57 -1.39
CA GLN A 97 2.43 11.72 -2.31
C GLN A 97 1.28 10.73 -2.01
N LEU A 98 1.59 9.47 -1.69
CA LEU A 98 0.56 8.49 -1.33
C LEU A 98 -0.21 8.89 -0.09
N LYS A 99 0.43 9.52 0.91
CA LYS A 99 -0.28 10.08 2.07
C LYS A 99 -1.30 11.13 1.65
N GLN A 100 -0.96 12.02 0.71
CA GLN A 100 -1.91 13.00 0.19
C GLN A 100 -3.06 12.31 -0.55
N VAL A 101 -2.77 11.29 -1.36
CA VAL A 101 -3.78 10.51 -2.09
C VAL A 101 -4.77 9.84 -1.14
N ILE A 102 -4.31 9.15 -0.10
CA ILE A 102 -5.21 8.48 0.86
C ILE A 102 -5.97 9.45 1.77
N THR A 103 -5.46 10.67 1.97
CA THR A 103 -6.17 11.72 2.71
C THR A 103 -7.33 12.27 1.89
N SER A 104 -7.12 12.54 0.60
CA SER A 104 -8.18 13.01 -0.30
C SER A 104 -9.15 11.90 -0.72
N HIS A 105 -8.67 10.67 -0.84
CA HIS A 105 -9.45 9.50 -1.28
C HIS A 105 -9.25 8.30 -0.33
N PRO A 106 -9.89 8.30 0.85
CA PRO A 106 -9.70 7.28 1.88
C PRO A 106 -10.11 5.87 1.45
N SER A 107 -11.00 5.74 0.46
CA SER A 107 -11.45 4.44 -0.08
C SER A 107 -10.51 3.85 -1.13
N PHE A 108 -9.50 4.59 -1.60
CA PHE A 108 -8.61 4.12 -2.66
C PHE A 108 -7.68 3.00 -2.17
N LEU A 109 -8.15 1.77 -2.24
CA LEU A 109 -7.49 0.57 -1.72
C LEU A 109 -6.07 0.38 -2.25
N LYS A 110 -5.86 0.54 -3.57
CA LYS A 110 -4.53 0.37 -4.20
C LYS A 110 -3.50 1.35 -3.63
N ALA A 111 -3.90 2.58 -3.29
CA ALA A 111 -2.99 3.56 -2.69
C ALA A 111 -2.57 3.15 -1.27
N HIS A 112 -3.49 2.62 -0.46
CA HIS A 112 -3.16 2.05 0.86
C HIS A 112 -2.21 0.86 0.74
N GLN A 113 -2.44 -0.04 -0.22
CA GLN A 113 -1.59 -1.21 -0.45
C GLN A 113 -0.17 -0.81 -0.85
N LEU A 114 -0.03 0.14 -1.78
CA LEU A 114 1.28 0.62 -2.21
C LEU A 114 2.02 1.32 -1.06
N LEU A 115 1.34 2.17 -0.29
CA LEU A 115 1.94 2.82 0.88
C LEU A 115 2.38 1.81 1.94
N ALA A 116 1.57 0.78 2.19
CA ALA A 116 1.93 -0.30 3.11
C ALA A 116 3.15 -1.09 2.63
N LEU A 117 3.24 -1.38 1.33
CA LEU A 117 4.39 -2.05 0.73
C LEU A 117 5.68 -1.22 0.89
N LEU A 118 5.61 0.10 0.66
CA LEU A 118 6.75 1.01 0.86
C LEU A 118 7.18 1.03 2.33
N TYR A 119 6.24 1.09 3.28
CA TYR A 119 6.58 1.00 4.69
C TYR A 119 7.17 -0.36 5.09
N LEU A 120 6.78 -1.45 4.45
CA LEU A 120 7.43 -2.76 4.65
C LEU A 120 8.85 -2.78 4.09
N HIS A 121 9.06 -2.15 2.93
CA HIS A 121 10.36 -2.06 2.28
C HIS A 121 11.33 -1.21 3.10
N THR A 122 10.88 -0.08 3.61
CA THR A 122 11.66 0.85 4.46
C THR A 122 11.67 0.47 5.95
N GLU A 123 11.27 -0.76 6.29
CA GLU A 123 11.25 -1.32 7.65
C GLU A 123 10.41 -0.54 8.68
N GLN A 124 9.53 0.35 8.22
CA GLN A 124 8.63 1.12 9.06
C GLN A 124 7.40 0.28 9.49
N TYR A 125 7.63 -0.84 10.15
CA TYR A 125 6.63 -1.88 10.44
C TYR A 125 5.40 -1.38 11.20
N SER A 126 5.57 -0.42 12.10
CA SER A 126 4.45 0.17 12.85
C SER A 126 3.49 0.93 11.95
N ARG A 127 4.03 1.72 11.02
CA ARG A 127 3.26 2.46 10.01
C ARG A 127 2.60 1.52 9.00
N ALA A 128 3.34 0.52 8.51
CA ALA A 128 2.79 -0.52 7.64
C ALA A 128 1.56 -1.19 8.26
N ARG A 129 1.63 -1.53 9.56
CA ARG A 129 0.52 -2.15 10.28
C ARG A 129 -0.72 -1.27 10.35
N GLN A 130 -0.56 0.04 10.55
CA GLN A 130 -1.68 0.98 10.60
C GLN A 130 -2.39 1.04 9.24
N ILE A 131 -1.63 1.21 8.16
CA ILE A 131 -2.17 1.29 6.80
C ILE A 131 -2.84 -0.04 6.39
N LEU A 132 -2.21 -1.18 6.69
CA LEU A 132 -2.80 -2.50 6.37
C LEU A 132 -4.11 -2.75 7.13
N ARG A 133 -4.28 -2.24 8.34
CA ARG A 133 -5.56 -2.31 9.06
C ARG A 133 -6.67 -1.53 8.33
N ILE A 134 -6.34 -0.36 7.77
CA ILE A 134 -7.28 0.43 6.98
C ILE A 134 -7.62 -0.33 5.69
N ALA A 135 -6.62 -0.77 4.94
CA ALA A 135 -6.81 -1.56 3.72
C ALA A 135 -7.69 -2.80 3.95
N ARG A 136 -7.50 -3.50 5.08
CA ARG A 136 -8.33 -4.65 5.45
C ARG A 136 -9.78 -4.29 5.76
N ARG A 137 -10.04 -3.10 6.31
CA ARG A 137 -11.43 -2.63 6.53
C ARG A 137 -12.13 -2.32 5.21
N LEU A 138 -11.40 -1.79 4.23
CA LEU A 138 -11.94 -1.52 2.89
C LEU A 138 -12.28 -2.82 2.16
N ASP A 139 -11.41 -3.84 2.26
CA ASP A 139 -11.66 -5.16 1.69
C ASP A 139 -11.04 -6.27 2.56
N THR A 140 -11.89 -6.95 3.32
CA THR A 140 -11.50 -7.95 4.32
C THR A 140 -10.83 -9.19 3.73
N ALA A 141 -11.17 -9.55 2.48
CA ALA A 141 -10.72 -10.76 1.80
C ALA A 141 -9.72 -10.47 0.66
N ASN A 142 -9.13 -9.28 0.62
CA ASN A 142 -8.19 -8.92 -0.42
C ASN A 142 -6.87 -9.69 -0.26
N GLU A 143 -6.53 -10.50 -1.26
CA GLU A 143 -5.35 -11.39 -1.26
C GLU A 143 -4.03 -10.61 -1.09
N ILE A 144 -3.90 -9.43 -1.73
CA ILE A 144 -2.69 -8.59 -1.64
C ILE A 144 -2.54 -8.04 -0.23
N THR A 145 -3.63 -7.52 0.35
CA THR A 145 -3.62 -7.01 1.72
C THR A 145 -3.27 -8.09 2.72
N LEU A 146 -3.86 -9.29 2.59
CA LEU A 146 -3.58 -10.43 3.46
C LEU A 146 -2.12 -10.89 3.33
N ARG A 147 -1.59 -10.94 2.11
CA ARG A 147 -0.18 -11.26 1.86
C ARG A 147 0.77 -10.26 2.52
N TYR A 148 0.50 -8.96 2.41
CA TYR A 148 1.33 -7.95 3.07
C TYR A 148 1.22 -7.99 4.60
N MET A 149 0.06 -8.34 5.15
CA MET A 149 -0.09 -8.57 6.59
C MET A 149 0.72 -9.78 7.08
N HIS A 150 0.74 -10.86 6.30
CA HIS A 150 1.59 -12.02 6.58
C HIS A 150 3.09 -11.65 6.53
N GLU A 151 3.50 -10.98 5.46
CA GLU A 151 4.87 -10.46 5.29
C GLU A 151 5.31 -9.60 6.49
N LEU A 152 4.46 -8.66 6.91
CA LEU A 152 4.70 -7.83 8.11
C LEU A 152 4.98 -8.68 9.34
N THR A 153 4.21 -9.74 9.55
CA THR A 153 4.36 -10.64 10.72
C THR A 153 5.72 -11.35 10.67
N VAL A 154 6.10 -11.87 9.50
CA VAL A 154 7.38 -12.57 9.29
C VAL A 154 8.56 -11.63 9.50
N ARG A 155 8.57 -10.46 8.85
CA ARG A 155 9.67 -9.49 8.94
C ARG A 155 9.84 -8.96 10.36
N ARG A 156 8.73 -8.63 11.04
CA ARG A 156 8.76 -8.18 12.42
C ARG A 156 9.27 -9.25 13.38
N GLY A 157 8.94 -10.51 13.14
CA GLY A 157 9.46 -11.64 13.90
C GLY A 157 10.99 -11.77 13.76
N LYS A 158 11.51 -11.65 12.54
CA LYS A 158 12.95 -11.66 12.25
C LYS A 158 13.67 -10.48 12.92
N SER A 159 13.12 -9.25 12.81
CA SER A 159 13.70 -8.05 13.43
C SER A 159 13.76 -8.15 14.95
N ARG A 160 12.72 -8.69 15.61
CA ARG A 160 12.71 -8.91 17.05
C ARG A 160 13.75 -9.93 17.50
N ARG A 161 13.92 -11.03 16.77
CA ARG A 161 14.93 -12.07 17.06
C ARG A 161 16.35 -11.52 16.90
N ALA A 162 16.61 -10.75 15.82
CA ALA A 162 17.88 -10.09 15.61
C ALA A 162 18.21 -9.07 16.71
N GLY A 163 17.21 -8.28 17.14
CA GLY A 163 17.38 -7.33 18.25
C GLY A 163 17.61 -8.02 19.59
N LYS A 164 16.98 -9.19 19.83
CA LYS A 164 17.22 -9.98 21.06
C LYS A 164 18.65 -10.56 21.05
N LYS A 165 19.10 -11.15 19.93
CA LYS A 165 20.45 -11.68 19.80
C LYS A 165 21.51 -10.59 19.99
N LYS A 166 21.36 -9.40 19.38
CA LYS A 166 22.29 -8.28 19.61
C LYS A 166 22.36 -7.84 21.07
N LYS A 167 21.25 -7.90 21.82
CA LYS A 167 21.25 -7.59 23.27
C LYS A 167 21.93 -8.67 24.08
N GLU A 168 21.72 -9.94 23.75
CA GLU A 168 22.38 -11.07 24.40
C GLU A 168 23.89 -11.02 24.16
N ASP A 169 24.33 -10.81 22.91
CA ASP A 169 25.74 -10.64 22.54
C ASP A 169 26.39 -9.43 23.26
N ALA A 170 25.64 -8.30 23.38
CA ALA A 170 26.13 -7.11 24.10
C ALA A 170 26.25 -7.31 25.62
N VAL A 171 25.34 -8.08 26.22
CA VAL A 171 25.39 -8.44 27.66
C VAL A 171 26.56 -9.40 27.90
N GLU A 172 26.76 -10.40 27.03
CA GLU A 172 27.87 -11.33 27.12
C GLU A 172 29.22 -10.62 26.99
N TYR A 173 29.33 -9.63 26.09
CA TYR A 173 30.51 -8.78 25.93
C TYR A 173 30.77 -7.89 27.17
N SER A 174 29.73 -7.40 27.82
CA SER A 174 29.84 -6.61 29.05
C SER A 174 30.22 -7.45 30.28
N MET A 175 29.70 -8.68 30.41
CA MET A 175 30.06 -9.61 31.49
C MET A 175 31.45 -10.21 31.32
N GLY A 176 31.95 -10.36 30.07
CA GLY A 176 33.31 -10.83 29.80
C GLY A 176 34.42 -9.80 30.10
N ASN A 177 34.09 -8.52 30.28
CA ASN A 177 35.04 -7.43 30.45
C ASN A 177 35.18 -6.94 31.91
N GLU A 178 34.62 -7.61 32.91
CA GLU A 178 34.84 -7.26 34.32
C GLU A 178 36.19 -7.73 34.89
N THR A 179 37.04 -8.37 34.09
CA THR A 179 38.39 -8.72 34.50
C THR A 179 39.39 -8.07 33.56
N ILE A 180 40.06 -7.04 34.02
CA ILE A 180 41.23 -6.32 33.46
C ILE A 180 40.88 -4.88 32.99
N ILE A 181 40.82 -3.98 33.99
CA ILE A 181 41.09 -2.57 33.74
C ILE A 181 42.62 -2.37 33.74
N GLN A 182 43.20 -2.31 32.52
CA GLN A 182 44.46 -1.62 32.33
C GLN A 182 44.26 -0.52 31.28
N PRO A 183 44.66 0.74 31.55
CA PRO A 183 44.48 1.83 30.62
C PRO A 183 45.51 1.69 29.48
N ARG A 184 45.06 1.28 28.29
CA ARG A 184 45.88 1.40 27.05
C ARG A 184 45.85 2.81 26.52
N HIS A 185 46.81 3.61 26.99
CA HIS A 185 47.09 4.96 26.43
C HIS A 185 47.90 4.94 25.11
N SER A 186 48.06 3.81 24.41
CA SER A 186 48.92 3.72 23.22
C SER A 186 48.19 3.74 21.88
N ALA A 187 46.90 3.42 21.82
CA ALA A 187 46.21 3.28 20.53
C ALA A 187 45.80 4.62 19.85
N VAL A 188 45.73 5.71 20.61
CA VAL A 188 45.32 7.01 20.05
C VAL A 188 46.51 7.76 19.42
N LYS A 189 47.74 7.44 19.78
CA LYS A 189 48.94 8.06 19.21
C LYS A 189 49.36 7.45 17.86
N GLU A 190 49.07 6.18 17.61
CA GLU A 190 49.41 5.52 16.33
C GLU A 190 48.45 5.92 15.18
N MET A 191 47.17 6.22 15.48
CA MET A 191 46.24 6.71 14.44
C MET A 191 46.45 8.16 14.03
N ALA A 192 47.11 8.98 14.85
CA ALA A 192 47.40 10.38 14.53
C ALA A 192 48.67 10.57 13.68
N SER A 193 49.55 9.58 13.60
CA SER A 193 50.78 9.66 12.78
C SER A 193 50.62 9.25 11.31
N HIS A 194 49.50 8.55 10.98
CA HIS A 194 49.19 8.16 9.59
C HIS A 194 48.33 9.16 8.80
N LEU A 195 48.00 10.29 9.38
CA LEU A 195 47.26 11.38 8.70
C LEU A 195 48.11 12.63 8.41
N ALA A 196 49.44 12.53 8.54
CA ALA A 196 50.38 13.64 8.34
C ALA A 196 51.54 13.30 7.36
N GLU A 197 51.36 12.31 6.46
CA GLU A 197 52.23 12.11 5.27
C GLU A 197 51.44 12.21 3.98
#